data_f04a77af92f057091b9268605506024b
#
_entry.id   f04a77af92f057091b9268605506024b
#
_cell.length_a   1.000
_cell.length_b   1.000
_cell.length_c   1.000
_cell.angle_alpha   90.00
_cell.angle_beta   90.00
_cell.angle_gamma   90.00
#
_symmetry.space_group_name_H-M   'P 1'
#
loop_
_entity.id
_entity.type
_entity.pdbx_description
1 polymer ?
#
loop_
_entity_poly.entity_id
_entity_poly.type
_entity_poly.pdbx_seq_one_letter_code
_entity_poly.pdbx_strand_id
1 'polypeptide(L)'
;EHAAAGRPEDPGLHTKLSFDATGRVSAPSLNLARPRVAILREQGVNSHVEMAYAFTQAGFEAFDVHMTDLQTGRAQLTDFKGVVACGGFSYGDTLGAGIGWARSITFNPALSDQFKAFFARLDTFGLGVCNGCQMFAELADIIPGAEAWPRFTTNQSERFEARLSMVEVLDSPSLFLQGMAGSRLPIAVAHGEGYANFHHRGDATKV
;
A
#
# COMPACT_ATOMS: atom_id res chain seq x y z
N GLU A 1 2.12 -27.25 7.01
CA GLU A 1 3.45 -26.73 6.58
C GLU A 1 4.58 -27.70 6.95
N HIS A 2 4.74 -28.13 8.21
CA HIS A 2 5.78 -29.08 8.59
C HIS A 2 5.73 -30.40 7.82
N ALA A 3 4.54 -30.94 7.53
CA ALA A 3 4.38 -32.17 6.78
C ALA A 3 4.74 -32.01 5.29
N ALA A 4 4.52 -30.82 4.71
CA ALA A 4 4.91 -30.52 3.34
C ALA A 4 6.42 -30.27 3.21
N ALA A 5 7.00 -29.51 4.13
CA ALA A 5 8.44 -29.21 4.12
C ALA A 5 9.35 -30.45 4.25
N GLY A 6 8.81 -31.56 4.76
CA GLY A 6 9.53 -32.83 4.89
C GLY A 6 9.41 -33.77 3.70
N ARG A 7 8.72 -33.39 2.63
CA ARG A 7 8.53 -34.25 1.45
C ARG A 7 9.59 -33.97 0.40
N PRO A 8 10.45 -34.95 0.05
CA PRO A 8 11.51 -34.73 -0.95
C PRO A 8 10.97 -34.39 -2.34
N GLU A 9 9.73 -34.76 -2.65
CA GLU A 9 9.04 -34.48 -3.91
C GLU A 9 8.31 -33.14 -3.96
N ASP A 10 8.26 -32.41 -2.84
CA ASP A 10 7.66 -31.08 -2.80
C ASP A 10 8.58 -30.09 -3.54
N PRO A 11 8.15 -29.52 -4.66
CA PRO A 11 8.98 -28.60 -5.43
C PRO A 11 9.23 -27.26 -4.71
N GLY A 12 8.55 -26.99 -3.59
CA GLY A 12 8.63 -25.73 -2.86
C GLY A 12 7.88 -24.57 -3.57
N LEU A 13 8.26 -23.35 -3.24
CA LEU A 13 7.66 -22.14 -3.81
C LEU A 13 8.34 -21.79 -5.14
N HIS A 14 7.57 -21.78 -6.22
CA HIS A 14 8.07 -21.41 -7.54
C HIS A 14 7.40 -20.15 -8.08
N THR A 15 8.23 -19.16 -8.42
CA THR A 15 7.80 -17.96 -9.13
C THR A 15 7.50 -18.29 -10.59
N LYS A 16 6.36 -17.80 -11.07
CA LYS A 16 6.00 -17.80 -12.49
C LYS A 16 5.59 -16.38 -12.87
N LEU A 17 6.31 -15.79 -13.82
CA LEU A 17 6.02 -14.43 -14.28
C LEU A 17 5.33 -14.48 -15.65
N SER A 18 4.32 -13.65 -15.83
CA SER A 18 3.66 -13.38 -17.11
C SER A 18 4.32 -12.23 -17.89
N PHE A 19 5.33 -11.60 -17.31
CA PHE A 19 6.06 -10.45 -17.86
C PHE A 19 7.57 -10.67 -17.77
N ASP A 20 8.34 -9.89 -18.53
CA ASP A 20 9.80 -9.90 -18.47
C ASP A 20 10.28 -9.00 -17.31
N ALA A 21 10.72 -9.62 -16.23
CA ALA A 21 11.28 -8.91 -15.07
C ALA A 21 12.72 -8.39 -15.31
N THR A 22 13.38 -8.80 -16.41
CA THR A 22 14.74 -8.36 -16.76
C THR A 22 14.73 -7.05 -17.56
N GLY A 23 13.55 -6.67 -18.07
CA GLY A 23 13.34 -5.41 -18.77
C GLY A 23 13.76 -4.25 -17.86
N ARG A 24 14.76 -3.49 -18.28
CA ARG A 24 15.12 -2.27 -17.56
C ARG A 24 13.94 -1.30 -17.67
N VAL A 25 13.38 -0.90 -16.53
CA VAL A 25 12.55 0.30 -16.51
C VAL A 25 13.44 1.43 -17.04
N SER A 26 13.18 1.86 -18.27
CA SER A 26 13.88 3.01 -18.81
C SER A 26 13.49 4.21 -17.95
N ALA A 27 14.42 4.71 -17.13
CA ALA A 27 14.21 5.97 -16.46
C ALA A 27 13.80 7.02 -17.51
N PRO A 28 12.79 7.86 -17.23
CA PRO A 28 12.45 8.95 -18.13
C PRO A 28 13.73 9.71 -18.48
N SER A 29 13.82 10.15 -19.74
CA SER A 29 15.00 10.85 -20.22
C SER A 29 15.38 11.97 -19.24
N LEU A 30 16.67 12.15 -18.99
CA LEU A 30 17.24 13.05 -17.98
C LEU A 30 16.74 14.51 -18.10
N ASN A 31 16.08 14.88 -19.18
CA ASN A 31 15.60 16.23 -19.48
C ASN A 31 14.09 16.44 -19.22
N LEU A 32 13.36 15.43 -18.73
CA LEU A 32 11.95 15.56 -18.36
C LEU A 32 11.82 15.74 -16.85
N ALA A 33 10.90 16.62 -16.44
CA ALA A 33 10.54 16.76 -15.04
C ALA A 33 10.00 15.41 -14.52
N ARG A 34 10.62 14.88 -13.47
CA ARG A 34 10.18 13.64 -12.83
C ARG A 34 8.87 13.88 -12.08
N PRO A 35 7.89 12.97 -12.19
CA PRO A 35 6.69 13.08 -11.37
C PRO A 35 7.05 12.99 -9.89
N ARG A 36 6.46 13.86 -9.07
CA ARG A 36 6.70 13.90 -7.64
C ARG A 36 5.81 12.90 -6.92
N VAL A 37 6.38 12.17 -5.96
CA VAL A 37 5.65 11.24 -5.10
C VAL A 37 5.92 11.57 -3.63
N ALA A 38 4.85 11.68 -2.83
CA ALA A 38 4.93 11.83 -1.39
C ALA A 38 5.00 10.44 -0.75
N ILE A 39 6.11 10.14 -0.10
CA ILE A 39 6.25 8.96 0.75
C ILE A 39 5.81 9.39 2.15
N LEU A 40 4.57 9.04 2.49
CA LEU A 40 3.96 9.46 3.74
C LEU A 40 4.55 8.72 4.93
N ARG A 41 4.77 9.47 5.97
CA ARG A 41 5.29 8.97 7.22
C ARG A 41 4.53 9.53 8.41
N GLU A 42 4.33 8.67 9.42
CA GLU A 42 3.80 9.04 10.72
C GLU A 42 4.60 8.31 11.82
N GLN A 43 4.41 8.68 13.07
CA GLN A 43 5.04 8.02 14.20
C GLN A 43 4.77 6.49 14.15
N GLY A 44 5.83 5.68 14.18
CA GLY A 44 5.76 4.23 14.12
C GLY A 44 5.79 3.64 12.70
N VAL A 45 5.73 4.46 11.66
CA VAL A 45 5.93 4.03 10.27
C VAL A 45 7.40 3.74 10.00
N ASN A 46 7.68 2.70 9.22
CA ASN A 46 9.01 2.34 8.75
C ASN A 46 9.01 2.06 7.25
N SER A 47 10.17 1.67 6.70
CA SER A 47 10.36 1.36 5.26
C SER A 47 10.17 2.56 4.31
N HIS A 48 10.09 3.77 4.81
CA HIS A 48 9.94 4.97 3.97
C HIS A 48 11.21 5.26 3.14
N VAL A 49 12.39 4.92 3.66
CA VAL A 49 13.67 5.09 2.95
C VAL A 49 13.75 4.12 1.77
N GLU A 50 13.43 2.86 1.99
CA GLU A 50 13.42 1.82 0.97
C GLU A 50 12.36 2.11 -0.10
N MET A 51 11.20 2.60 0.31
CA MET A 51 10.13 3.00 -0.60
C MET A 51 10.54 4.20 -1.46
N ALA A 52 11.16 5.22 -0.86
CA ALA A 52 11.70 6.37 -1.58
C ALA A 52 12.76 5.94 -2.59
N TYR A 53 13.63 5.02 -2.21
CA TYR A 53 14.63 4.44 -3.12
C TYR A 53 13.95 3.72 -4.30
N ALA A 54 12.96 2.86 -4.04
CA ALA A 54 12.26 2.12 -5.10
C ALA A 54 11.59 3.07 -6.10
N PHE A 55 10.89 4.10 -5.63
CA PHE A 55 10.27 5.10 -6.50
C PHE A 55 11.30 5.94 -7.27
N THR A 56 12.44 6.26 -6.65
CA THR A 56 13.53 6.96 -7.33
C THR A 56 14.12 6.10 -8.46
N GLN A 57 14.30 4.79 -8.25
CA GLN A 57 14.75 3.86 -9.29
C GLN A 57 13.70 3.73 -10.41
N ALA A 58 12.41 3.83 -10.09
CA ALA A 58 11.32 3.85 -11.07
C ALA A 58 11.18 5.19 -11.83
N GLY A 59 12.03 6.19 -11.55
CA GLY A 59 12.07 7.46 -12.28
C GLY A 59 11.23 8.58 -11.66
N PHE A 60 10.75 8.43 -10.44
CA PHE A 60 10.05 9.48 -9.70
C PHE A 60 11.00 10.38 -8.91
N GLU A 61 10.55 11.56 -8.55
CA GLU A 61 11.15 12.41 -7.54
C GLU A 61 10.42 12.13 -6.21
N ALA A 62 11.04 11.33 -5.32
CA ALA A 62 10.43 10.90 -4.07
C ALA A 62 10.75 11.87 -2.94
N PHE A 63 9.71 12.28 -2.20
CA PHE A 63 9.79 13.17 -1.04
C PHE A 63 9.37 12.43 0.22
N ASP A 64 10.16 12.48 1.27
CA ASP A 64 9.76 12.08 2.61
C ASP A 64 8.83 13.15 3.19
N VAL A 65 7.56 12.81 3.39
CA VAL A 65 6.52 13.73 3.85
C VAL A 65 5.93 13.21 5.16
N HIS A 66 6.28 13.86 6.26
CA HIS A 66 5.65 13.57 7.55
C HIS A 66 4.26 14.20 7.61
N MET A 67 3.31 13.56 8.29
CA MET A 67 1.94 14.07 8.38
C MET A 67 1.88 15.49 8.96
N THR A 68 2.82 15.87 9.84
CA THR A 68 2.93 17.25 10.33
C THR A 68 3.31 18.26 9.25
N ASP A 69 3.96 17.84 8.14
CA ASP A 69 4.27 18.73 7.03
C ASP A 69 3.00 19.13 6.29
N LEU A 70 2.09 18.16 6.11
CA LEU A 70 0.77 18.45 5.54
C LEU A 70 -0.10 19.30 6.50
N GLN A 71 -0.05 19.01 7.81
CA GLN A 71 -0.81 19.76 8.83
C GLN A 71 -0.38 21.22 8.93
N THR A 72 0.92 21.48 8.81
CA THR A 72 1.48 22.85 8.94
C THR A 72 1.58 23.58 7.60
N GLY A 73 1.21 22.95 6.50
CA GLY A 73 1.29 23.52 5.15
C GLY A 73 2.71 23.59 4.58
N ARG A 74 3.70 22.93 5.19
CA ARG A 74 5.07 22.82 4.62
C ARG A 74 5.10 21.96 3.35
N ALA A 75 4.18 21.02 3.22
CA ALA A 75 3.90 20.27 2.02
C ALA A 75 2.40 20.25 1.74
N GLN A 76 2.02 20.14 0.48
CA GLN A 76 0.62 20.03 0.06
C GLN A 76 0.48 18.89 -0.94
N LEU A 77 -0.61 18.13 -0.86
CA LEU A 77 -0.85 17.00 -1.76
C LEU A 77 -1.05 17.42 -3.22
N THR A 78 -1.38 18.69 -3.47
CA THR A 78 -1.44 19.27 -4.82
C THR A 78 -0.11 19.21 -5.56
N ASP A 79 1.01 19.16 -4.85
CA ASP A 79 2.35 19.17 -5.43
C ASP A 79 2.79 17.80 -5.96
N PHE A 80 2.02 16.75 -5.67
CA PHE A 80 2.38 15.35 -5.94
C PHE A 80 1.44 14.69 -6.94
N LYS A 81 2.01 13.73 -7.67
CA LYS A 81 1.29 12.79 -8.55
C LYS A 81 1.00 11.47 -7.87
N GLY A 82 1.76 11.11 -6.86
CA GLY A 82 1.58 9.90 -6.07
C GLY A 82 1.61 10.17 -4.58
N VAL A 83 0.80 9.42 -3.85
CA VAL A 83 0.82 9.32 -2.38
C VAL A 83 1.06 7.87 -2.01
N VAL A 84 2.12 7.62 -1.27
CA VAL A 84 2.52 6.27 -0.85
C VAL A 84 2.54 6.19 0.67
N ALA A 85 1.71 5.32 1.22
CA ALA A 85 1.66 5.04 2.64
C ALA A 85 2.40 3.73 2.94
N CYS A 86 3.46 3.83 3.73
CA CYS A 86 4.36 2.72 4.05
C CYS A 86 3.84 1.83 5.19
N GLY A 87 4.56 0.76 5.44
CA GLY A 87 4.32 -0.17 6.53
C GLY A 87 4.81 0.36 7.88
N GLY A 88 4.63 -0.46 8.90
CA GLY A 88 5.01 -0.17 10.27
C GLY A 88 3.83 -0.32 11.22
N PHE A 89 3.86 0.45 12.30
CA PHE A 89 2.88 0.41 13.39
C PHE A 89 2.52 1.86 13.76
N SER A 90 1.76 2.54 12.90
CA SER A 90 1.40 3.94 13.13
C SER A 90 0.66 4.11 14.46
N TYR A 91 1.17 5.00 15.32
CA TYR A 91 0.69 5.20 16.70
C TYR A 91 0.67 3.91 17.55
N GLY A 92 1.59 2.95 17.27
CA GLY A 92 1.67 1.67 17.96
C GLY A 92 0.43 0.78 17.80
N ASP A 93 -0.38 1.03 16.75
CA ASP A 93 -1.66 0.35 16.49
C ASP A 93 -2.64 0.36 17.69
N THR A 94 -2.54 1.37 18.56
CA THR A 94 -3.31 1.45 19.81
C THR A 94 -4.84 1.40 19.60
N LEU A 95 -5.32 1.94 18.49
CA LEU A 95 -6.74 1.93 18.10
C LEU A 95 -7.09 0.81 17.12
N GLY A 96 -6.10 0.00 16.75
CA GLY A 96 -6.11 -0.95 15.63
C GLY A 96 -5.23 -0.49 14.48
N ALA A 97 -4.77 -1.46 13.66
CA ALA A 97 -3.79 -1.22 12.62
C ALA A 97 -4.26 -0.19 11.58
N GLY A 98 -3.49 0.87 11.40
CA GLY A 98 -3.77 1.97 10.48
C GLY A 98 -4.88 2.93 10.92
N ILE A 99 -5.67 2.59 11.95
CA ILE A 99 -6.83 3.39 12.37
C ILE A 99 -6.40 4.76 12.90
N GLY A 100 -5.41 4.80 13.80
CA GLY A 100 -4.91 6.07 14.35
C GLY A 100 -4.45 7.04 13.26
N TRP A 101 -3.73 6.52 12.27
CA TRP A 101 -3.26 7.31 11.13
C TRP A 101 -4.44 7.81 10.27
N ALA A 102 -5.38 6.96 9.92
CA ALA A 102 -6.58 7.37 9.18
C ALA A 102 -7.41 8.43 9.96
N ARG A 103 -7.54 8.28 11.28
CA ARG A 103 -8.27 9.23 12.11
C ARG A 103 -7.56 10.59 12.21
N SER A 104 -6.24 10.64 12.21
CA SER A 104 -5.50 11.91 12.13
C SER A 104 -5.83 12.70 10.86
N ILE A 105 -6.18 12.00 9.78
CA ILE A 105 -6.64 12.61 8.52
C ILE A 105 -8.11 12.98 8.59
N THR A 106 -8.99 12.04 8.95
CA THR A 106 -10.44 12.25 8.87
C THR A 106 -10.99 13.23 9.90
N PHE A 107 -10.35 13.36 11.06
CA PHE A 107 -10.75 14.30 12.12
C PHE A 107 -10.08 15.67 11.99
N ASN A 108 -9.20 15.85 11.03
CA ASN A 108 -8.64 17.15 10.66
C ASN A 108 -9.28 17.62 9.34
N PRO A 109 -10.18 18.61 9.35
CA PRO A 109 -10.87 19.05 8.14
C PRO A 109 -9.92 19.43 7.00
N ALA A 110 -8.84 20.15 7.29
CA ALA A 110 -7.88 20.59 6.28
C ALA A 110 -7.15 19.40 5.62
N LEU A 111 -6.77 18.38 6.40
CA LEU A 111 -6.19 17.15 5.85
C LEU A 111 -7.23 16.34 5.07
N SER A 112 -8.42 16.16 5.63
CA SER A 112 -9.50 15.44 4.96
C SER A 112 -9.79 16.02 3.58
N ASP A 113 -9.84 17.36 3.48
CA ASP A 113 -10.09 18.05 2.22
C ASP A 113 -8.91 17.91 1.25
N GLN A 114 -7.66 17.95 1.71
CA GLN A 114 -6.49 17.69 0.88
C GLN A 114 -6.50 16.27 0.31
N PHE A 115 -6.79 15.25 1.14
CA PHE A 115 -6.84 13.85 0.69
C PHE A 115 -8.00 13.61 -0.27
N LYS A 116 -9.20 14.13 0.01
CA LYS A 116 -10.35 14.08 -0.92
C LYS A 116 -10.02 14.71 -2.27
N ALA A 117 -9.45 15.92 -2.26
CA ALA A 117 -9.07 16.62 -3.47
C ALA A 117 -7.99 15.85 -4.25
N PHE A 118 -7.02 15.25 -3.56
CA PHE A 118 -5.99 14.43 -4.18
C PHE A 118 -6.56 13.19 -4.87
N PHE A 119 -7.38 12.42 -4.18
CA PHE A 119 -7.98 11.19 -4.73
C PHE A 119 -9.04 11.45 -5.81
N ALA A 120 -9.64 12.64 -5.84
CA ALA A 120 -10.57 13.03 -6.90
C ALA A 120 -9.88 13.38 -8.23
N ARG A 121 -8.55 13.58 -8.24
CA ARG A 121 -7.80 13.89 -9.45
C ARG A 121 -7.59 12.63 -10.30
N LEU A 122 -7.76 12.77 -11.63
CA LEU A 122 -7.57 11.67 -12.59
C LEU A 122 -6.10 11.42 -12.97
N ASP A 123 -5.19 12.30 -12.54
CA ASP A 123 -3.76 12.26 -12.87
C ASP A 123 -2.89 11.87 -11.67
N THR A 124 -3.47 11.23 -10.66
CA THR A 124 -2.78 10.80 -9.43
C THR A 124 -2.97 9.32 -9.16
N PHE A 125 -2.12 8.78 -8.31
CA PHE A 125 -2.22 7.42 -7.81
C PHE A 125 -1.95 7.35 -6.31
N GLY A 126 -2.48 6.29 -5.68
CA GLY A 126 -2.19 5.94 -4.29
C GLY A 126 -1.64 4.53 -4.18
N LEU A 127 -0.68 4.31 -3.29
CA LEU A 127 -0.17 2.99 -2.93
C LEU A 127 -0.10 2.86 -1.42
N GLY A 128 -0.84 1.91 -0.86
CA GLY A 128 -0.75 1.53 0.55
C GLY A 128 -0.09 0.16 0.70
N VAL A 129 0.92 0.08 1.54
CA VAL A 129 1.62 -1.17 1.83
C VAL A 129 1.54 -1.47 3.32
N CYS A 130 1.13 -2.69 3.70
CA CYS A 130 1.04 -3.14 5.08
C CYS A 130 0.19 -2.18 5.93
N ASN A 131 0.76 -1.51 6.93
CA ASN A 131 0.05 -0.51 7.75
C ASN A 131 -0.55 0.63 6.91
N GLY A 132 0.12 1.05 5.84
CA GLY A 132 -0.42 2.01 4.88
C GLY A 132 -1.65 1.49 4.11
N CYS A 133 -1.70 0.20 3.78
CA CYS A 133 -2.87 -0.43 3.19
C CYS A 133 -4.06 -0.43 4.18
N GLN A 134 -3.81 -0.75 5.44
CA GLN A 134 -4.80 -0.71 6.51
C GLN A 134 -5.33 0.73 6.70
N MET A 135 -4.44 1.72 6.67
CA MET A 135 -4.82 3.13 6.75
C MET A 135 -5.70 3.54 5.55
N PHE A 136 -5.33 3.18 4.32
CA PHE A 136 -6.15 3.48 3.15
C PHE A 136 -7.51 2.79 3.20
N ALA A 137 -7.58 1.57 3.70
CA ALA A 137 -8.85 0.88 3.91
C ALA A 137 -9.77 1.67 4.86
N GLU A 138 -9.22 2.32 5.89
CA GLU A 138 -9.99 3.20 6.78
C GLU A 138 -10.39 4.54 6.14
N LEU A 139 -9.74 4.94 5.03
CA LEU A 139 -10.08 6.11 4.22
C LEU A 139 -11.01 5.79 3.05
N ALA A 140 -11.53 4.57 2.92
CA ALA A 140 -12.35 4.14 1.78
C ALA A 140 -13.49 5.10 1.43
N ASP A 141 -14.09 5.75 2.43
CA ASP A 141 -15.18 6.73 2.24
C ASP A 141 -14.78 8.00 1.48
N ILE A 142 -13.48 8.26 1.36
CA ILE A 142 -12.95 9.44 0.66
C ILE A 142 -12.08 9.08 -0.56
N ILE A 143 -11.93 7.79 -0.85
CA ILE A 143 -11.20 7.29 -2.01
C ILE A 143 -12.22 6.81 -3.06
N PRO A 144 -12.35 7.48 -4.21
CA PRO A 144 -13.28 7.05 -5.26
C PRO A 144 -13.01 5.61 -5.71
N GLY A 145 -14.06 4.78 -5.77
CA GLY A 145 -13.96 3.38 -6.16
C GLY A 145 -13.56 2.41 -5.06
N ALA A 146 -13.39 2.90 -3.82
CA ALA A 146 -13.00 2.07 -2.67
C ALA A 146 -14.19 1.57 -1.83
N GLU A 147 -15.42 1.75 -2.29
CA GLU A 147 -16.65 1.41 -1.53
C GLU A 147 -16.74 -0.09 -1.20
N ALA A 148 -16.10 -0.93 -2.03
CA ALA A 148 -16.07 -2.37 -1.84
C ALA A 148 -14.95 -2.85 -0.89
N TRP A 149 -14.04 -1.97 -0.46
CA TRP A 149 -12.89 -2.37 0.35
C TRP A 149 -13.28 -2.82 1.76
N PRO A 150 -12.58 -3.85 2.31
CA PRO A 150 -12.82 -4.34 3.66
C PRO A 150 -12.26 -3.40 4.73
N ARG A 151 -12.50 -3.76 5.99
CA ARG A 151 -11.61 -3.36 7.09
C ARG A 151 -10.60 -4.46 7.35
N PHE A 152 -9.41 -4.08 7.75
CA PHE A 152 -8.44 -5.04 8.27
C PHE A 152 -8.59 -5.13 9.78
N THR A 153 -8.73 -6.37 10.28
CA THR A 153 -8.96 -6.65 11.70
C THR A 153 -8.00 -7.75 12.16
N THR A 154 -8.00 -8.04 13.45
CA THR A 154 -7.20 -9.11 14.06
C THR A 154 -7.31 -10.41 13.27
N ASN A 155 -6.17 -11.06 13.05
CA ASN A 155 -6.11 -12.35 12.37
C ASN A 155 -7.07 -13.37 13.03
N GLN A 156 -7.67 -14.22 12.22
CA GLN A 156 -8.54 -15.27 12.74
C GLN A 156 -7.82 -16.27 13.67
N SER A 157 -6.49 -16.36 13.52
CA SER A 157 -5.63 -17.16 14.40
C SER A 157 -5.39 -16.53 15.78
N GLU A 158 -5.82 -15.25 15.95
CA GLU A 158 -5.53 -14.43 17.15
C GLU A 158 -4.03 -14.28 17.45
N ARG A 159 -3.18 -14.51 16.43
CA ARG A 159 -1.72 -14.46 16.53
C ARG A 159 -1.12 -13.62 15.43
N PHE A 160 0.09 -13.12 15.68
CA PHE A 160 0.93 -12.57 14.63
C PHE A 160 1.30 -13.68 13.64
N GLU A 161 1.05 -13.46 12.36
CA GLU A 161 1.38 -14.39 11.28
C GLU A 161 2.59 -13.87 10.51
N ALA A 162 3.66 -14.67 10.46
CA ALA A 162 4.85 -14.42 9.69
C ALA A 162 5.15 -15.63 8.81
N ARG A 163 4.98 -15.48 7.50
CA ARG A 163 5.20 -16.56 6.54
C ARG A 163 5.46 -16.03 5.13
N LEU A 164 6.03 -16.89 4.30
CA LEU A 164 6.11 -16.67 2.87
C LEU A 164 4.93 -17.40 2.21
N SER A 165 4.11 -16.67 1.47
CA SER A 165 2.92 -17.22 0.80
C SER A 165 2.97 -16.94 -0.70
N MET A 166 2.52 -17.89 -1.49
CA MET A 166 2.32 -17.66 -2.93
C MET A 166 1.03 -16.91 -3.15
N VAL A 167 1.10 -15.85 -3.95
CA VAL A 167 -0.07 -15.14 -4.47
C VAL A 167 -0.10 -15.22 -5.98
N GLU A 168 -1.29 -15.15 -6.56
CA GLU A 168 -1.51 -15.00 -7.98
C GLU A 168 -2.06 -13.60 -8.26
N VAL A 169 -1.46 -12.92 -9.23
CA VAL A 169 -1.95 -11.62 -9.69
C VAL A 169 -3.15 -11.85 -10.59
N LEU A 170 -4.31 -11.42 -10.16
CA LEU A 170 -5.55 -11.47 -10.95
C LEU A 170 -5.57 -10.31 -11.95
N ASP A 171 -6.49 -10.36 -12.91
CA ASP A 171 -6.77 -9.21 -13.77
C ASP A 171 -7.23 -8.04 -12.91
N SER A 172 -6.62 -6.88 -13.11
CA SER A 172 -6.80 -5.73 -12.22
C SER A 172 -6.65 -4.42 -12.98
N PRO A 173 -7.50 -3.43 -12.71
CA PRO A 173 -7.33 -2.06 -13.24
C PRO A 173 -6.16 -1.31 -12.60
N SER A 174 -5.51 -1.88 -11.57
CA SER A 174 -4.42 -1.22 -10.85
C SER A 174 -3.25 -0.89 -11.76
N LEU A 175 -2.80 0.36 -11.73
CA LEU A 175 -1.59 0.82 -12.42
C LEU A 175 -0.37 -0.05 -12.09
N PHE A 176 -0.26 -0.53 -10.85
CA PHE A 176 0.89 -1.30 -10.38
C PHE A 176 0.86 -2.76 -10.83
N LEU A 177 -0.26 -3.28 -11.30
CA LEU A 177 -0.43 -4.67 -11.69
C LEU A 177 -0.63 -4.87 -13.21
N GLN A 178 -0.52 -3.80 -13.99
CA GLN A 178 -0.67 -3.86 -15.43
C GLN A 178 0.35 -4.82 -16.06
N GLY A 179 -0.14 -5.74 -16.89
CA GLY A 179 0.68 -6.75 -17.58
C GLY A 179 1.16 -7.90 -16.69
N MET A 180 0.76 -7.94 -15.41
CA MET A 180 1.19 -8.97 -14.45
C MET A 180 0.17 -10.08 -14.23
N ALA A 181 -1.04 -9.99 -14.78
CA ALA A 181 -2.09 -11.00 -14.59
C ALA A 181 -1.61 -12.41 -14.91
N GLY A 182 -1.94 -13.38 -14.05
CA GLY A 182 -1.47 -14.77 -14.12
C GLY A 182 -0.06 -15.01 -13.56
N SER A 183 0.65 -13.96 -13.14
CA SER A 183 1.91 -14.12 -12.41
C SER A 183 1.69 -14.71 -11.03
N ARG A 184 2.58 -15.60 -10.62
CA ARG A 184 2.61 -16.17 -9.26
C ARG A 184 3.90 -15.78 -8.57
N LEU A 185 3.77 -15.12 -7.42
CA LEU A 185 4.86 -14.48 -6.70
C LEU A 185 4.84 -14.89 -5.22
N PRO A 186 6.00 -15.13 -4.60
CA PRO A 186 6.09 -15.25 -3.16
C PRO A 186 5.97 -13.89 -2.49
N ILE A 187 5.08 -13.77 -1.52
CA ILE A 187 4.86 -12.55 -0.73
C ILE A 187 5.16 -12.84 0.74
N ALA A 188 5.93 -11.97 1.37
CA ALA A 188 6.14 -12.00 2.81
C ALA A 188 4.88 -11.48 3.51
N VAL A 189 4.26 -12.35 4.30
CA VAL A 189 3.16 -12.01 5.19
C VAL A 189 3.73 -11.76 6.58
N ALA A 190 3.43 -10.62 7.18
CA ALA A 190 3.91 -10.24 8.51
C ALA A 190 2.91 -9.26 9.16
N HIS A 191 1.87 -9.79 9.82
CA HIS A 191 0.82 -8.98 10.42
C HIS A 191 0.10 -9.67 11.57
N GLY A 192 -0.41 -8.88 12.52
CA GLY A 192 -1.36 -9.29 13.55
C GLY A 192 -2.81 -8.97 13.17
N GLU A 193 -3.02 -7.98 12.30
CA GLU A 193 -4.32 -7.45 11.89
C GLU A 193 -4.44 -7.42 10.36
N GLY A 194 -4.27 -8.57 9.71
CA GLY A 194 -4.35 -8.73 8.27
C GLY A 194 -5.61 -9.42 7.74
N TYR A 195 -6.59 -9.71 8.61
CA TYR A 195 -7.84 -10.31 8.19
C TYR A 195 -8.72 -9.28 7.46
N ALA A 196 -8.93 -9.48 6.15
CA ALA A 196 -9.84 -8.67 5.35
C ALA A 196 -11.29 -8.98 5.75
N ASN A 197 -11.88 -8.12 6.57
CA ASN A 197 -13.20 -8.31 7.16
C ASN A 197 -14.24 -7.48 6.43
N PHE A 198 -15.18 -8.16 5.78
CA PHE A 198 -16.30 -7.58 5.03
C PHE A 198 -17.62 -7.52 5.80
N HIS A 199 -17.65 -7.91 7.09
CA HIS A 199 -18.89 -7.99 7.86
C HIS A 199 -19.62 -6.65 8.01
N HIS A 200 -18.88 -5.55 8.12
CA HIS A 200 -19.45 -4.23 8.41
C HIS A 200 -19.23 -3.22 7.31
N ARG A 201 -18.37 -3.53 6.35
CA ARG A 201 -18.04 -2.67 5.23
C ARG A 201 -17.44 -3.47 4.09
N GLY A 202 -17.70 -3.00 2.86
CA GLY A 202 -17.15 -3.57 1.66
C GLY A 202 -17.96 -4.74 1.10
N ASP A 203 -17.47 -5.29 0.00
CA ASP A 203 -18.12 -6.39 -0.71
C ASP A 203 -17.05 -7.27 -1.36
N ALA A 204 -16.81 -8.45 -0.79
CA ALA A 204 -15.80 -9.39 -1.25
C ALA A 204 -15.99 -9.87 -2.70
N THR A 205 -17.16 -9.67 -3.29
CA THR A 205 -17.45 -10.04 -4.68
C THR A 205 -17.04 -8.97 -5.68
N LYS A 206 -16.63 -7.78 -5.20
CA LYS A 206 -16.32 -6.61 -6.01
C LYS A 206 -14.86 -6.13 -5.86
N VAL A 207 -14.05 -6.83 -5.09
CA VAL A 207 -12.61 -6.56 -4.89
C VAL A 207 -11.75 -7.64 -5.50
#